data_09d8f884f2af31edb3513566a6b68b23
#
_entry.id   09d8f884f2af31edb3513566a6b68b23
#
_cell.length_a   1.000
_cell.length_b   1.000
_cell.length_c   1.000
_cell.angle_alpha   90.00
_cell.angle_beta   90.00
_cell.angle_gamma   90.00
#
_symmetry.space_group_name_H-M   'P 1'
#
loop_
_entity.id
_entity.type
_entity.pdbx_description
1 polymer ?
#
loop_
_entity_poly.entity_id
_entity_poly.type
_entity_poly.pdbx_seq_one_letter_code
_entity_poly.pdbx_strand_id
1 'polypeptide(L)'
;KLIKNMPATEFVADAQFMLAESYYELSPDYTLDQKYSKKGIEEYQAFVDFFPLNQRVAEAERKISELNDKLARKEYSIAVIYEKMDYYTASLKYYDAVVEIYHDTQYAPMAMYRKIKLLMDREREDEALKEMRKFISRYPEDKNFNEIDGLKNSLEAKLKGGYSSN
;
A
#
# COMPACT_ATOMS: atom_id res chain seq x y z
N LYS A 1 -0.26 25.05 -39.60
CA LYS A 1 -0.67 25.60 -38.27
C LYS A 1 -0.57 24.59 -37.13
N LEU A 2 -0.83 23.30 -37.37
CA LEU A 2 -0.73 22.22 -36.36
C LEU A 2 0.71 21.93 -35.94
N ILE A 3 1.66 21.98 -36.86
CA ILE A 3 3.08 21.65 -36.63
C ILE A 3 3.80 22.68 -35.73
N LYS A 4 3.32 23.91 -35.64
CA LYS A 4 3.92 24.94 -34.76
C LYS A 4 3.51 24.87 -33.31
N ASN A 5 2.38 24.22 -32.98
CA ASN A 5 1.87 24.11 -31.60
C ASN A 5 2.22 22.76 -30.91
N MET A 6 2.51 21.72 -31.69
CA MET A 6 2.94 20.41 -31.14
C MET A 6 4.28 20.49 -30.41
N PRO A 7 5.33 21.19 -30.91
CA PRO A 7 6.59 21.29 -30.18
C PRO A 7 6.48 21.95 -28.81
N ALA A 8 5.60 22.94 -28.65
CA ALA A 8 5.40 23.61 -27.36
C ALA A 8 4.71 22.69 -26.33
N THR A 9 3.75 21.88 -26.75
CA THR A 9 3.06 20.92 -25.86
C THR A 9 3.97 19.77 -25.48
N GLU A 10 4.76 19.24 -26.42
CA GLU A 10 5.79 18.23 -26.13
C GLU A 10 6.85 18.77 -25.18
N PHE A 11 7.28 20.01 -25.37
CA PHE A 11 8.26 20.64 -24.50
C PHE A 11 7.76 20.84 -23.08
N VAL A 12 6.49 21.19 -22.88
CA VAL A 12 5.85 21.30 -21.57
C VAL A 12 5.70 19.93 -20.92
N ALA A 13 5.31 18.91 -21.69
CA ALA A 13 5.24 17.53 -21.20
C ALA A 13 6.62 17.02 -20.75
N ASP A 14 7.66 17.28 -21.54
CA ASP A 14 9.04 16.92 -21.19
C ASP A 14 9.51 17.63 -19.92
N ALA A 15 9.22 18.92 -19.78
CA ALA A 15 9.58 19.70 -18.60
C ALA A 15 8.89 19.16 -17.33
N GLN A 16 7.60 18.81 -17.41
CA GLN A 16 6.85 18.22 -16.30
C GLN A 16 7.42 16.85 -15.92
N PHE A 17 7.70 16.01 -16.91
CA PHE A 17 8.31 14.70 -16.66
C PHE A 17 9.71 14.85 -16.02
N MET A 18 10.56 15.74 -16.50
CA MET A 18 11.88 15.97 -15.92
C MET A 18 11.84 16.55 -14.51
N LEU A 19 10.82 17.35 -14.18
CA LEU A 19 10.59 17.80 -12.81
C LEU A 19 10.30 16.60 -11.89
N ALA A 20 9.41 15.70 -12.31
CA ALA A 20 9.11 14.48 -11.58
C ALA A 20 10.36 13.59 -11.42
N GLU A 21 11.15 13.41 -12.50
CA GLU A 21 12.44 12.70 -12.47
C GLU A 21 13.39 13.30 -11.44
N SER A 22 13.49 14.62 -11.36
CA SER A 22 14.37 15.27 -10.40
C SER A 22 14.00 14.91 -8.95
N TYR A 23 12.72 14.85 -8.62
CA TYR A 23 12.26 14.42 -7.30
C TYR A 23 12.45 12.91 -7.08
N TYR A 24 12.26 12.10 -8.12
CA TYR A 24 12.53 10.67 -8.06
C TYR A 24 14.00 10.39 -7.72
N GLU A 25 14.94 11.04 -8.38
CA GLU A 25 16.38 10.93 -8.13
C GLU A 25 16.78 11.43 -6.73
N LEU A 26 16.08 12.44 -6.20
CA LEU A 26 16.28 12.95 -4.84
C LEU A 26 15.60 12.10 -3.76
N SER A 27 14.76 11.13 -4.15
CA SER A 27 14.06 10.25 -3.21
C SER A 27 15.05 9.35 -2.46
N PRO A 28 15.16 9.49 -1.12
CA PRO A 28 16.16 8.77 -0.34
C PRO A 28 15.73 7.33 -0.06
N ASP A 29 16.59 6.59 0.71
CA ASP A 29 16.20 5.30 1.29
C ASP A 29 14.90 5.42 2.11
N TYR A 30 14.11 4.34 2.17
CA TYR A 30 12.81 4.33 2.85
C TYR A 30 12.88 4.66 4.34
N THR A 31 14.02 4.46 4.98
CA THR A 31 14.23 4.76 6.41
C THR A 31 14.29 6.26 6.71
N LEU A 32 14.60 7.07 5.71
CA LEU A 32 14.77 8.51 5.83
C LEU A 32 13.44 9.25 5.58
N ASP A 33 13.48 10.59 5.67
CA ASP A 33 12.33 11.44 5.34
C ASP A 33 11.93 11.30 3.88
N GLN A 34 10.65 11.07 3.61
CA GLN A 34 10.11 10.75 2.30
C GLN A 34 9.47 11.97 1.58
N LYS A 35 9.84 13.18 1.93
CA LYS A 35 9.30 14.39 1.30
C LYS A 35 9.48 14.40 -0.21
N TYR A 36 10.67 14.04 -0.70
CA TYR A 36 10.94 14.02 -2.15
C TYR A 36 10.23 12.88 -2.87
N SER A 37 10.07 11.71 -2.21
CA SER A 37 9.27 10.61 -2.76
C SER A 37 7.82 11.03 -2.99
N LYS A 38 7.21 11.72 -2.02
CA LYS A 38 5.85 12.24 -2.13
C LYS A 38 5.73 13.30 -3.24
N LYS A 39 6.71 14.20 -3.33
CA LYS A 39 6.78 15.18 -4.41
C LYS A 39 6.93 14.52 -5.79
N GLY A 40 7.75 13.50 -5.91
CA GLY A 40 7.88 12.71 -7.14
C GLY A 40 6.54 12.13 -7.59
N ILE A 41 5.79 11.51 -6.66
CA ILE A 41 4.45 10.98 -6.95
C ILE A 41 3.51 12.07 -7.44
N GLU A 42 3.45 13.22 -6.74
CA GLU A 42 2.61 14.36 -7.12
C GLU A 42 2.92 14.84 -8.55
N GLU A 43 4.20 15.02 -8.91
CA GLU A 43 4.62 15.53 -10.20
C GLU A 43 4.44 14.50 -11.34
N TYR A 44 4.68 13.20 -11.09
CA TYR A 44 4.35 12.16 -12.05
C TYR A 44 2.84 12.03 -12.25
N GLN A 45 2.04 12.14 -11.20
CA GLN A 45 0.58 12.12 -11.33
C GLN A 45 0.08 13.31 -12.15
N ALA A 46 0.62 14.50 -11.90
CA ALA A 46 0.32 15.68 -12.71
C ALA A 46 0.68 15.46 -14.19
N PHE A 47 1.83 14.82 -14.47
CA PHE A 47 2.21 14.46 -15.84
C PHE A 47 1.18 13.52 -16.49
N VAL A 48 0.77 12.47 -15.81
CA VAL A 48 -0.23 11.50 -16.31
C VAL A 48 -1.57 12.19 -16.56
N ASP A 49 -2.00 13.05 -15.65
CA ASP A 49 -3.31 13.73 -15.73
C ASP A 49 -3.35 14.76 -16.85
N PHE A 50 -2.27 15.53 -17.06
CA PHE A 50 -2.21 16.57 -18.09
C PHE A 50 -1.83 16.03 -19.47
N PHE A 51 -1.09 14.93 -19.54
CA PHE A 51 -0.58 14.36 -20.80
C PHE A 51 -0.92 12.86 -20.94
N PRO A 52 -2.21 12.46 -20.83
CA PRO A 52 -2.60 11.04 -20.75
C PRO A 52 -2.27 10.21 -22.01
N LEU A 53 -2.02 10.86 -23.13
CA LEU A 53 -1.65 10.21 -24.40
C LEU A 53 -0.13 10.24 -24.67
N ASN A 54 0.66 10.76 -23.75
CA ASN A 54 2.12 10.80 -23.91
C ASN A 54 2.70 9.39 -23.79
N GLN A 55 3.69 9.07 -24.61
CA GLN A 55 4.36 7.77 -24.64
C GLN A 55 5.06 7.40 -23.32
N ARG A 56 5.34 8.37 -22.44
CA ARG A 56 5.98 8.16 -21.13
C ARG A 56 4.99 7.91 -19.98
N VAL A 57 3.69 7.87 -20.24
CA VAL A 57 2.68 7.65 -19.18
C VAL A 57 2.93 6.33 -18.45
N ALA A 58 3.17 5.23 -19.18
CA ALA A 58 3.47 3.94 -18.57
C ALA A 58 4.73 3.97 -17.68
N GLU A 59 5.75 4.73 -18.07
CA GLU A 59 6.96 4.92 -17.27
C GLU A 59 6.66 5.73 -16.00
N ALA A 60 5.88 6.81 -16.11
CA ALA A 60 5.46 7.61 -14.96
C ALA A 60 4.65 6.78 -13.96
N GLU A 61 3.68 5.99 -14.42
CA GLU A 61 2.89 5.09 -13.58
C GLU A 61 3.75 4.04 -12.87
N ARG A 62 4.72 3.45 -13.56
CA ARG A 62 5.68 2.52 -12.94
C ARG A 62 6.47 3.20 -11.83
N LYS A 63 6.96 4.41 -12.04
CA LYS A 63 7.73 5.17 -11.02
C LYS A 63 6.85 5.60 -9.85
N ILE A 64 5.60 5.96 -10.08
CA ILE A 64 4.61 6.19 -9.01
C ILE A 64 4.46 4.92 -8.16
N SER A 65 4.32 3.75 -8.79
CA SER A 65 4.22 2.47 -8.07
C SER A 65 5.46 2.18 -7.23
N GLU A 66 6.66 2.39 -7.77
CA GLU A 66 7.92 2.20 -7.03
C GLU A 66 8.04 3.13 -5.82
N LEU A 67 7.65 4.40 -5.97
CA LEU A 67 7.65 5.35 -4.86
C LEU A 67 6.60 5.01 -3.80
N ASN A 68 5.40 4.55 -4.22
CA ASN A 68 4.37 4.08 -3.29
C ASN A 68 4.82 2.83 -2.51
N ASP A 69 5.51 1.88 -3.17
CA ASP A 69 6.13 0.74 -2.49
C ASP A 69 7.16 1.18 -1.44
N LYS A 70 7.95 2.21 -1.74
CA LYS A 70 8.91 2.77 -0.78
C LYS A 70 8.21 3.38 0.45
N LEU A 71 7.14 4.15 0.24
CA LEU A 71 6.33 4.71 1.32
C LEU A 71 5.65 3.62 2.15
N ALA A 72 5.04 2.64 1.50
CA ALA A 72 4.42 1.49 2.15
C ALA A 72 5.44 0.69 2.99
N ARG A 73 6.64 0.47 2.45
CA ARG A 73 7.73 -0.20 3.17
C ARG A 73 8.08 0.53 4.45
N LYS A 74 8.15 1.86 4.42
CA LYS A 74 8.42 2.67 5.61
C LYS A 74 7.36 2.45 6.68
N GLU A 75 6.09 2.63 6.34
CA GLU A 75 4.97 2.45 7.28
C GLU A 75 4.92 1.02 7.84
N TYR A 76 5.09 0.03 6.98
CA TYR A 76 5.17 -1.39 7.37
C TYR A 76 6.32 -1.64 8.35
N SER A 77 7.50 -1.09 8.09
CA SER A 77 8.66 -1.26 8.97
C SER A 77 8.45 -0.64 10.35
N ILE A 78 7.79 0.52 10.40
CA ILE A 78 7.42 1.17 11.67
C ILE A 78 6.43 0.29 12.43
N ALA A 79 5.41 -0.27 11.75
CA ALA A 79 4.47 -1.20 12.37
C ALA A 79 5.16 -2.40 13.02
N VAL A 80 6.12 -3.01 12.30
CA VAL A 80 6.90 -4.15 12.79
C VAL A 80 7.76 -3.76 14.01
N ILE A 81 8.34 -2.57 14.01
CA ILE A 81 9.12 -2.08 15.16
C ILE A 81 8.22 -1.93 16.39
N TYR A 82 7.05 -1.30 16.26
CA TYR A 82 6.10 -1.15 17.36
C TYR A 82 5.56 -2.51 17.86
N GLU A 83 5.31 -3.47 16.95
CA GLU A 83 4.94 -4.84 17.33
C GLU A 83 6.01 -5.49 18.20
N LYS A 84 7.29 -5.38 17.82
CA LYS A 84 8.44 -5.92 18.58
C LYS A 84 8.65 -5.23 19.93
N MET A 85 8.19 -4.00 20.08
CA MET A 85 8.25 -3.22 21.31
C MET A 85 7.00 -3.40 22.18
N ASP A 86 6.09 -4.30 21.82
CA ASP A 86 4.80 -4.54 22.48
C ASP A 86 3.85 -3.32 22.50
N TYR A 87 4.06 -2.35 21.61
CA TYR A 87 3.15 -1.22 21.42
C TYR A 87 2.06 -1.57 20.38
N TYR A 88 1.20 -2.52 20.73
CA TYR A 88 0.24 -3.15 19.81
C TYR A 88 -0.75 -2.17 19.17
N THR A 89 -1.26 -1.19 19.93
CA THR A 89 -2.18 -0.18 19.38
C THR A 89 -1.51 0.66 18.30
N ALA A 90 -0.27 1.07 18.51
CA ALA A 90 0.49 1.80 17.51
C ALA A 90 0.80 0.91 16.29
N SER A 91 1.23 -0.33 16.52
CA SER A 91 1.49 -1.29 15.44
C SER A 91 0.26 -1.50 14.55
N LEU A 92 -0.91 -1.76 15.15
CA LEU A 92 -2.16 -1.93 14.39
C LEU A 92 -2.49 -0.70 13.55
N LYS A 93 -2.31 0.51 14.10
CA LYS A 93 -2.54 1.78 13.36
C LYS A 93 -1.64 1.91 12.13
N TYR A 94 -0.37 1.54 12.23
CA TYR A 94 0.56 1.58 11.10
C TYR A 94 0.28 0.48 10.08
N TYR A 95 -0.11 -0.73 10.50
CA TYR A 95 -0.60 -1.75 9.56
C TYR A 95 -1.86 -1.29 8.83
N ASP A 96 -2.80 -0.63 9.52
CA ASP A 96 -3.98 -0.05 8.89
C ASP A 96 -3.61 1.00 7.84
N ALA A 97 -2.66 1.87 8.13
CA ALA A 97 -2.18 2.86 7.16
C ALA A 97 -1.65 2.21 5.88
N VAL A 98 -0.87 1.11 5.99
CA VAL A 98 -0.39 0.38 4.82
C VAL A 98 -1.56 -0.21 4.01
N VAL A 99 -2.51 -0.85 4.68
CA VAL A 99 -3.65 -1.54 4.03
C VAL A 99 -4.61 -0.57 3.35
N GLU A 100 -4.85 0.61 3.95
CA GLU A 100 -5.85 1.56 3.44
C GLU A 100 -5.27 2.62 2.49
N ILE A 101 -4.04 3.08 2.72
CA ILE A 101 -3.40 4.11 1.89
C ILE A 101 -2.61 3.49 0.74
N TYR A 102 -1.90 2.40 1.00
CA TYR A 102 -0.97 1.76 0.06
C TYR A 102 -1.48 0.38 -0.38
N HIS A 103 -2.80 0.25 -0.59
CA HIS A 103 -3.48 -1.02 -0.87
C HIS A 103 -2.99 -1.74 -2.14
N ASP A 104 -2.43 -1.00 -3.11
CA ASP A 104 -1.91 -1.54 -4.37
C ASP A 104 -0.45 -2.00 -4.30
N THR A 105 0.18 -1.88 -3.13
CA THR A 105 1.58 -2.26 -2.93
C THR A 105 1.70 -3.71 -2.46
N GLN A 106 2.87 -4.31 -2.68
CA GLN A 106 3.20 -5.64 -2.16
C GLN A 106 3.15 -5.71 -0.61
N TYR A 107 3.26 -4.57 0.07
CA TYR A 107 3.24 -4.50 1.53
C TYR A 107 1.82 -4.60 2.12
N ALA A 108 0.79 -4.31 1.36
CA ALA A 108 -0.58 -4.34 1.85
C ALA A 108 -1.04 -5.75 2.30
N PRO A 109 -0.90 -6.82 1.52
CA PRO A 109 -1.20 -8.17 2.00
C PRO A 109 -0.32 -8.60 3.16
N MET A 110 0.97 -8.22 3.17
CA MET A 110 1.88 -8.52 4.28
C MET A 110 1.43 -7.85 5.58
N ALA A 111 1.03 -6.58 5.51
CA ALA A 111 0.54 -5.81 6.66
C ALA A 111 -0.78 -6.40 7.18
N MET A 112 -1.71 -6.73 6.31
CA MET A 112 -2.98 -7.35 6.69
C MET A 112 -2.79 -8.72 7.34
N TYR A 113 -1.90 -9.55 6.81
CA TYR A 113 -1.55 -10.83 7.41
C TYR A 113 -1.01 -10.66 8.84
N ARG A 114 -0.02 -9.77 9.05
CA ARG A 114 0.53 -9.51 10.39
C ARG A 114 -0.50 -8.92 11.33
N LYS A 115 -1.34 -8.01 10.85
CA LYS A 115 -2.46 -7.46 11.63
C LYS A 115 -3.40 -8.56 12.12
N ILE A 116 -3.78 -9.49 11.25
CA ILE A 116 -4.64 -10.64 11.61
C ILE A 116 -3.97 -11.48 12.69
N LYS A 117 -2.70 -11.84 12.53
CA LYS A 117 -1.95 -12.61 13.54
C LYS A 117 -1.91 -11.89 14.88
N LEU A 118 -1.60 -10.59 14.85
CA LEU A 118 -1.54 -9.77 16.05
C LEU A 118 -2.90 -9.66 16.78
N LEU A 119 -4.00 -9.52 16.03
CA LEU A 119 -5.35 -9.51 16.60
C LEU A 119 -5.70 -10.86 17.25
N MET A 120 -5.32 -11.96 16.62
CA MET A 120 -5.51 -13.30 17.18
C MET A 120 -4.71 -13.49 18.47
N ASP A 121 -3.43 -13.08 18.48
CA ASP A 121 -2.55 -13.17 19.66
C ASP A 121 -3.05 -12.30 20.83
N ARG A 122 -3.85 -11.27 20.52
CA ARG A 122 -4.48 -10.39 21.52
C ARG A 122 -5.92 -10.76 21.85
N GLU A 123 -6.38 -11.93 21.42
CA GLU A 123 -7.75 -12.44 21.65
C GLU A 123 -8.86 -11.53 21.13
N ARG A 124 -8.54 -10.67 20.13
CA ARG A 124 -9.51 -9.79 19.45
C ARG A 124 -10.15 -10.52 18.27
N GLU A 125 -10.84 -11.62 18.56
CA GLU A 125 -11.30 -12.59 17.56
C GLU A 125 -12.29 -12.01 16.56
N ASP A 126 -13.23 -11.15 16.99
CA ASP A 126 -14.22 -10.53 16.09
C ASP A 126 -13.54 -9.60 15.06
N GLU A 127 -12.55 -8.84 15.50
CA GLU A 127 -11.79 -7.97 14.61
C GLU A 127 -10.89 -8.78 13.67
N ALA A 128 -10.24 -9.82 14.19
CA ALA A 128 -9.45 -10.74 13.38
C ALA A 128 -10.31 -11.37 12.27
N LEU A 129 -11.51 -11.86 12.61
CA LEU A 129 -12.44 -12.47 11.65
C LEU A 129 -12.83 -11.48 10.55
N LYS A 130 -13.11 -10.22 10.91
CA LYS A 130 -13.42 -9.16 9.94
C LYS A 130 -12.25 -8.92 8.97
N GLU A 131 -11.03 -8.86 9.48
CA GLU A 131 -9.83 -8.67 8.64
C GLU A 131 -9.50 -9.91 7.80
N MET A 132 -9.74 -11.13 8.31
CA MET A 132 -9.59 -12.37 7.53
C MET A 132 -10.53 -12.40 6.32
N ARG A 133 -11.80 -12.00 6.49
CA ARG A 133 -12.76 -11.89 5.38
C ARG A 133 -12.31 -10.90 4.32
N LYS A 134 -11.78 -9.74 4.73
CA LYS A 134 -11.22 -8.75 3.82
C LYS A 134 -9.99 -9.30 3.08
N PHE A 135 -9.09 -10.00 3.78
CA PHE A 135 -7.91 -10.61 3.18
C PHE A 135 -8.28 -11.59 2.07
N ILE A 136 -9.19 -12.52 2.36
CA ILE A 136 -9.68 -13.52 1.40
C ILE A 136 -10.29 -12.87 0.16
N SER A 137 -11.06 -11.79 0.34
CA SER A 137 -11.69 -11.06 -0.76
C SER A 137 -10.69 -10.25 -1.60
N ARG A 138 -9.70 -9.60 -0.96
CA ARG A 138 -8.77 -8.69 -1.64
C ARG A 138 -7.57 -9.39 -2.25
N TYR A 139 -7.09 -10.48 -1.64
CA TYR A 139 -5.83 -11.13 -1.99
C TYR A 139 -5.98 -12.64 -2.24
N PRO A 140 -6.83 -13.06 -3.20
CA PRO A 140 -7.10 -14.49 -3.45
C PRO A 140 -5.87 -15.28 -3.93
N GLU A 141 -4.89 -14.59 -4.51
CA GLU A 141 -3.64 -15.20 -5.02
C GLU A 141 -2.46 -15.08 -4.04
N ASP A 142 -2.68 -14.55 -2.84
CA ASP A 142 -1.59 -14.43 -1.86
C ASP A 142 -1.19 -15.80 -1.31
N LYS A 143 0.11 -15.97 -1.07
CA LYS A 143 0.68 -17.23 -0.52
C LYS A 143 0.08 -17.64 0.82
N ASN A 144 -0.44 -16.71 1.60
CA ASN A 144 -1.06 -16.95 2.90
C ASN A 144 -2.58 -17.18 2.82
N PHE A 145 -3.16 -17.17 1.61
CA PHE A 145 -4.60 -17.33 1.41
C PHE A 145 -5.16 -18.55 2.11
N ASN A 146 -4.58 -19.74 1.89
CA ASN A 146 -5.08 -20.99 2.45
C ASN A 146 -4.97 -21.01 3.98
N GLU A 147 -3.92 -20.42 4.55
CA GLU A 147 -3.77 -20.31 6.01
C GLU A 147 -4.88 -19.42 6.59
N ILE A 148 -5.09 -18.24 6.01
CA ILE A 148 -6.09 -17.29 6.50
C ILE A 148 -7.52 -17.84 6.32
N ASP A 149 -7.81 -18.51 5.21
CA ASP A 149 -9.12 -19.13 5.00
C ASP A 149 -9.39 -20.25 6.00
N GLY A 150 -8.39 -21.07 6.28
CA GLY A 150 -8.47 -22.11 7.33
C GLY A 150 -8.71 -21.52 8.72
N LEU A 151 -7.98 -20.48 9.11
CA LEU A 151 -8.17 -19.77 10.37
C LEU A 151 -9.56 -19.15 10.47
N LYS A 152 -10.04 -18.51 9.41
CA LYS A 152 -11.38 -17.93 9.32
C LYS A 152 -12.46 -18.98 9.57
N ASN A 153 -12.37 -20.13 8.87
CA ASN A 153 -13.36 -21.19 8.98
C ASN A 153 -13.38 -21.79 10.41
N SER A 154 -12.22 -21.99 11.01
CA SER A 154 -12.08 -22.49 12.39
C SER A 154 -12.68 -21.49 13.40
N LEU A 155 -12.41 -20.20 13.23
CA LEU A 155 -12.92 -19.16 14.12
C LEU A 155 -14.44 -19.00 13.99
N GLU A 156 -14.98 -19.03 12.78
CA GLU A 156 -16.43 -19.01 12.54
C GLU A 156 -17.15 -20.20 13.18
N ALA A 157 -16.57 -21.40 13.10
CA ALA A 157 -17.11 -22.60 13.75
C ALA A 157 -17.12 -22.45 15.28
N LYS A 158 -16.03 -21.95 15.87
CA LYS A 158 -15.91 -21.68 17.31
C LYS A 158 -16.99 -20.70 17.79
N LEU A 159 -17.16 -19.58 17.09
CA LEU A 159 -18.12 -18.54 17.46
C LEU A 159 -19.57 -19.05 17.34
N LYS A 160 -19.91 -19.84 16.32
CA LYS A 160 -21.23 -20.46 16.17
C LYS A 160 -21.51 -21.49 17.27
N GLY A 161 -20.53 -22.30 17.66
CA GLY A 161 -20.65 -23.30 18.73
C GLY A 161 -20.86 -22.68 20.12
N GLY A 162 -20.25 -21.53 20.38
CA GLY A 162 -20.43 -20.76 21.62
C GLY A 162 -21.83 -20.18 21.82
N TYR A 163 -22.55 -19.87 20.74
CA TYR A 163 -23.95 -19.39 20.81
C TYR A 163 -24.99 -20.53 20.99
N SER A 164 -24.61 -21.79 20.79
CA SER A 164 -25.53 -22.93 20.93
C SER A 164 -25.55 -23.54 22.35
N SER A 165 -24.75 -22.99 23.26
CA SER A 165 -24.54 -23.56 24.60
C SER A 165 -25.13 -22.70 25.74
N ASN A 166 -26.00 -21.73 25.45
CA ASN A 166 -26.72 -20.91 26.43
C ASN A 166 -28.22 -21.07 26.30
#